data_12be9208929d14bd607d23864f4ccd22
#
_entry.id   12be9208929d14bd607d23864f4ccd22
#
_cell.length_a   1.000
_cell.length_b   1.000
_cell.length_c   1.000
_cell.angle_alpha   90.00
_cell.angle_beta   90.00
_cell.angle_gamma   90.00
#
_symmetry.space_group_name_H-M   'P 1'
#
loop_
_entity.id
_entity.type
_entity.pdbx_description
1 polymer ?
#
loop_
_entity_poly.entity_id
_entity_poly.type
_entity_poly.pdbx_seq_one_letter_code
_entity_poly.pdbx_strand_id
1 'polypeptide(L)'
;APPAASVGDGPLRLPVQWVNRPKAGFRGFSGQLVAGSLSPGDEVVVLPSGARSSIDRVVTADGDLTVAAAGEAVTVTLTDEIDVSRGDVIAASASPPEVSDQFAAHLLWLGEHQLLPGRPYWLKIGARTVGASVTEIKHKVDVNTQEELAAKHLELNEVAYCNLHLDQPIPFESYADNHALGAFILIDRQSNATVAAGTLDFALRRAGNIHWQHVDVDKTARARIKHQQPRCVWFTGLSGSGKSTIANLVEKKLL
;
A
#
# COMPACT_ATOMS: atom_id res chain seq x y z
N ALA A 1 25.47 -2.86 7.79
CA ALA A 1 24.33 -2.49 6.96
C ALA A 1 24.86 -2.03 5.61
N PRO A 2 24.27 -2.41 4.48
CA PRO A 2 24.64 -1.83 3.19
C PRO A 2 24.43 -0.31 3.26
N PRO A 3 25.23 0.49 2.52
CA PRO A 3 25.00 1.93 2.46
C PRO A 3 23.58 2.17 1.92
N ALA A 4 22.86 3.10 2.56
CA ALA A 4 21.55 3.51 2.09
C ALA A 4 21.65 3.87 0.60
N ALA A 5 20.71 3.38 -0.22
CA ALA A 5 20.58 3.83 -1.59
C ALA A 5 20.57 5.36 -1.58
N SER A 6 21.36 5.97 -2.46
CA SER A 6 21.45 7.43 -2.51
C SER A 6 20.05 8.00 -2.71
N VAL A 7 19.63 8.90 -1.84
CA VAL A 7 18.42 9.69 -2.01
C VAL A 7 18.58 10.39 -3.36
N GLY A 8 17.82 9.94 -4.39
CA GLY A 8 17.91 10.55 -5.72
C GLY A 8 17.83 9.58 -6.90
N ASP A 9 18.34 8.37 -6.74
CA ASP A 9 18.26 7.37 -7.81
C ASP A 9 16.93 6.62 -7.76
N GLY A 10 16.19 6.60 -8.86
CA GLY A 10 14.93 5.88 -8.96
C GLY A 10 13.84 6.66 -9.71
N PRO A 11 12.67 6.05 -9.90
CA PRO A 11 11.54 6.71 -10.51
C PRO A 11 10.92 7.75 -9.57
N LEU A 12 10.24 8.74 -10.15
CA LEU A 12 9.54 9.81 -9.42
C LEU A 12 8.66 9.27 -8.30
N ARG A 13 8.85 9.80 -7.07
CA ARG A 13 7.99 9.59 -5.90
C ARG A 13 7.78 10.90 -5.15
N LEU A 14 6.54 11.39 -5.17
CA LEU A 14 6.12 12.60 -4.45
C LEU A 14 4.94 12.27 -3.52
N PRO A 15 5.20 11.94 -2.24
CA PRO A 15 4.13 11.82 -1.24
C PRO A 15 3.47 13.18 -1.00
N VAL A 16 2.14 13.24 -1.13
CA VAL A 16 1.37 14.47 -0.95
C VAL A 16 1.19 14.75 0.54
N GLN A 17 1.78 15.85 1.01
CA GLN A 17 1.70 16.31 2.39
C GLN A 17 0.58 17.33 2.60
N TRP A 18 0.26 18.12 1.58
CA TRP A 18 -0.75 19.16 1.63
C TRP A 18 -1.37 19.43 0.26
N VAL A 19 -2.69 19.67 0.25
CA VAL A 19 -3.43 20.12 -0.93
C VAL A 19 -3.68 21.61 -0.79
N ASN A 20 -3.09 22.40 -1.65
CA ASN A 20 -3.11 23.86 -1.60
C ASN A 20 -4.11 24.45 -2.61
N ARG A 21 -5.06 25.27 -2.14
CA ARG A 21 -6.05 25.97 -2.96
C ARG A 21 -6.18 27.44 -2.53
N PRO A 22 -5.17 28.28 -2.74
CA PRO A 22 -5.17 29.67 -2.27
C PRO A 22 -6.18 30.55 -3.00
N LYS A 23 -6.56 30.22 -4.23
CA LYS A 23 -7.51 30.94 -5.08
C LYS A 23 -8.24 30.01 -6.06
N ALA A 24 -9.33 30.52 -6.64
CA ALA A 24 -10.03 29.80 -7.71
C ALA A 24 -9.08 29.56 -8.91
N GLY A 25 -9.13 28.36 -9.48
CA GLY A 25 -8.30 27.96 -10.61
C GLY A 25 -6.87 27.51 -10.27
N PHE A 26 -6.47 27.49 -8.99
CA PHE A 26 -5.21 26.87 -8.56
C PHE A 26 -5.48 25.70 -7.62
N ARG A 27 -4.99 24.52 -7.98
CA ARG A 27 -4.97 23.33 -7.13
C ARG A 27 -3.56 22.72 -7.15
N GLY A 28 -2.84 22.94 -6.08
CA GLY A 28 -1.47 22.48 -5.92
C GLY A 28 -1.37 21.32 -4.92
N PHE A 29 -0.48 20.38 -5.20
CA PHE A 29 -0.17 19.23 -4.36
C PHE A 29 1.26 19.37 -3.87
N SER A 30 1.41 19.68 -2.58
CA SER A 30 2.71 19.98 -1.97
C SER A 30 3.28 18.76 -1.27
N GLY A 31 4.57 18.54 -1.43
CA GLY A 31 5.31 17.46 -0.78
C GLY A 31 6.81 17.60 -1.00
N GLN A 32 7.56 16.71 -0.35
CA GLN A 32 8.99 16.53 -0.62
C GLN A 32 9.17 15.39 -1.61
N LEU A 33 9.95 15.62 -2.65
CA LEU A 33 10.32 14.57 -3.60
C LEU A 33 11.25 13.57 -2.92
N VAL A 34 10.83 12.32 -2.77
CA VAL A 34 11.59 11.30 -2.04
C VAL A 34 12.41 10.39 -2.94
N ALA A 35 12.15 10.41 -4.26
CA ALA A 35 12.95 9.73 -5.27
C ALA A 35 12.71 10.34 -6.66
N GLY A 36 13.70 10.22 -7.53
CA GLY A 36 13.66 10.63 -8.92
C GLY A 36 13.72 12.14 -9.15
N SER A 37 13.32 12.54 -10.34
CA SER A 37 13.17 13.92 -10.76
C SER A 37 11.79 14.15 -11.35
N LEU A 38 11.40 15.42 -11.47
CA LEU A 38 10.07 15.85 -11.85
C LEU A 38 10.17 17.10 -12.73
N SER A 39 9.50 17.08 -13.87
CA SER A 39 9.42 18.19 -14.82
C SER A 39 7.98 18.42 -15.30
N PRO A 40 7.62 19.64 -15.73
CA PRO A 40 6.37 19.85 -16.45
C PRO A 40 6.28 18.96 -17.68
N GLY A 41 5.11 18.33 -17.89
CA GLY A 41 4.86 17.36 -18.98
C GLY A 41 5.08 15.90 -18.60
N ASP A 42 5.69 15.59 -17.44
CA ASP A 42 5.88 14.21 -17.00
C ASP A 42 4.54 13.52 -16.74
N GLU A 43 4.39 12.30 -17.29
CA GLU A 43 3.22 11.47 -17.05
C GLU A 43 3.27 10.82 -15.66
N VAL A 44 2.22 11.03 -14.89
CA VAL A 44 2.13 10.57 -13.51
C VAL A 44 0.85 9.77 -13.23
N VAL A 45 0.93 8.96 -12.19
CA VAL A 45 -0.20 8.25 -11.60
C VAL A 45 -0.32 8.62 -10.12
N VAL A 46 -1.55 8.81 -9.67
CA VAL A 46 -1.88 9.07 -8.27
C VAL A 46 -2.30 7.76 -7.60
N LEU A 47 -1.65 7.39 -6.52
CA LEU A 47 -1.94 6.16 -5.78
C LEU A 47 -2.49 6.47 -4.39
N PRO A 48 -3.45 5.66 -3.90
CA PRO A 48 -3.86 4.35 -4.40
C PRO A 48 -4.96 4.38 -5.49
N SER A 49 -5.50 5.54 -5.89
CA SER A 49 -6.64 5.63 -6.83
C SER A 49 -6.34 5.08 -8.23
N GLY A 50 -5.08 5.15 -8.68
CA GLY A 50 -4.68 4.79 -10.04
C GLY A 50 -5.01 5.85 -11.10
N ALA A 51 -5.51 7.03 -10.70
CA ALA A 51 -5.82 8.13 -11.61
C ALA A 51 -4.54 8.66 -12.28
N ARG A 52 -4.60 8.88 -13.59
CA ARG A 52 -3.45 9.33 -14.40
C ARG A 52 -3.64 10.78 -14.81
N SER A 53 -2.53 11.50 -14.89
CA SER A 53 -2.46 12.89 -15.37
C SER A 53 -1.03 13.19 -15.81
N SER A 54 -0.77 14.45 -16.15
CA SER A 54 0.58 14.98 -16.38
C SER A 54 0.84 16.15 -15.46
N ILE A 55 2.11 16.42 -15.16
CA ILE A 55 2.53 17.59 -14.41
C ILE A 55 2.35 18.82 -15.31
N ASP A 56 1.56 19.78 -14.83
CA ASP A 56 1.40 21.08 -15.50
C ASP A 56 2.51 22.05 -15.09
N ARG A 57 2.71 22.25 -13.77
CA ARG A 57 3.72 23.16 -13.23
C ARG A 57 4.39 22.60 -11.99
N VAL A 58 5.65 22.99 -11.79
CA VAL A 58 6.41 22.75 -10.56
C VAL A 58 6.66 24.09 -9.89
N VAL A 59 6.01 24.33 -8.76
CA VAL A 59 5.94 25.65 -8.11
C VAL A 59 6.70 25.62 -6.79
N THR A 60 7.54 26.63 -6.56
CA THR A 60 8.21 26.88 -5.28
C THR A 60 7.90 28.30 -4.79
N ALA A 61 8.42 28.66 -3.62
CA ALA A 61 8.30 30.04 -3.10
C ALA A 61 9.01 31.08 -4.00
N ASP A 62 10.06 30.65 -4.70
CA ASP A 62 10.90 31.50 -5.54
C ASP A 62 10.44 31.53 -7.00
N GLY A 63 9.38 30.80 -7.34
CA GLY A 63 8.82 30.72 -8.70
C GLY A 63 8.71 29.30 -9.22
N ASP A 64 8.41 29.18 -10.51
CA ASP A 64 8.25 27.88 -11.19
C ASP A 64 9.62 27.31 -11.56
N LEU A 65 9.77 26.00 -11.35
CA LEU A 65 10.95 25.24 -11.76
C LEU A 65 10.70 24.51 -13.08
N THR A 66 11.75 24.35 -13.87
CA THR A 66 11.76 23.47 -15.05
C THR A 66 12.01 22.02 -14.69
N VAL A 67 12.68 21.76 -13.57
CA VAL A 67 12.96 20.45 -13.02
C VAL A 67 13.11 20.55 -11.51
N ALA A 68 12.62 19.55 -10.79
CA ALA A 68 12.90 19.36 -9.37
C ALA A 68 13.52 17.97 -9.16
N ALA A 69 14.40 17.84 -8.17
CA ALA A 69 15.11 16.61 -7.83
C ALA A 69 14.72 16.08 -6.45
N ALA A 70 15.04 14.82 -6.19
CA ALA A 70 14.82 14.22 -4.89
C ALA A 70 15.47 15.03 -3.76
N GLY A 71 14.74 15.19 -2.65
CA GLY A 71 15.12 16.04 -1.52
C GLY A 71 14.47 17.43 -1.55
N GLU A 72 14.01 17.90 -2.70
CA GLU A 72 13.37 19.22 -2.84
C GLU A 72 11.89 19.19 -2.41
N ALA A 73 11.46 20.25 -1.74
CA ALA A 73 10.06 20.46 -1.37
C ALA A 73 9.39 21.33 -2.44
N VAL A 74 8.38 20.77 -3.11
CA VAL A 74 7.70 21.41 -4.23
C VAL A 74 6.19 21.36 -4.10
N THR A 75 5.52 22.22 -4.86
CA THR A 75 4.09 22.13 -5.13
C THR A 75 3.89 21.86 -6.62
N VAL A 76 3.20 20.79 -6.96
CA VAL A 76 2.88 20.49 -8.36
C VAL A 76 1.43 20.77 -8.66
N THR A 77 1.13 21.23 -9.88
CA THR A 77 -0.21 21.26 -10.45
C THR A 77 -0.32 20.17 -11.52
N LEU A 78 -1.52 19.64 -11.72
CA LEU A 78 -1.80 18.62 -12.72
C LEU A 78 -2.64 19.20 -13.86
N THR A 79 -2.49 18.64 -15.05
CA THR A 79 -3.27 19.07 -16.23
C THR A 79 -4.74 18.72 -16.13
N ASP A 80 -5.08 17.65 -15.40
CA ASP A 80 -6.45 17.16 -15.24
C ASP A 80 -6.96 17.43 -13.81
N GLU A 81 -8.27 17.67 -13.69
CA GLU A 81 -8.94 17.78 -12.39
C GLU A 81 -9.26 16.40 -11.81
N ILE A 82 -8.23 15.73 -11.29
CA ILE A 82 -8.38 14.43 -10.61
C ILE A 82 -8.32 14.59 -9.10
N ASP A 83 -8.91 13.62 -8.39
CA ASP A 83 -8.87 13.63 -6.93
C ASP A 83 -7.52 13.15 -6.40
N VAL A 84 -6.88 14.05 -5.66
CA VAL A 84 -5.63 13.81 -4.94
C VAL A 84 -5.79 14.33 -3.52
N SER A 85 -5.44 13.53 -2.55
CA SER A 85 -5.57 13.84 -1.13
C SER A 85 -4.22 13.78 -0.41
N ARG A 86 -4.17 14.41 0.77
CA ARG A 86 -3.02 14.24 1.67
C ARG A 86 -2.82 12.76 1.99
N GLY A 87 -1.59 12.27 1.83
CA GLY A 87 -1.21 10.88 2.05
C GLY A 87 -1.25 10.01 0.79
N ASP A 88 -1.74 10.54 -0.34
CA ASP A 88 -1.55 9.90 -1.64
C ASP A 88 -0.12 10.08 -2.13
N VAL A 89 0.28 9.29 -3.11
CA VAL A 89 1.60 9.38 -3.74
C VAL A 89 1.43 9.66 -5.23
N ILE A 90 2.02 10.74 -5.70
CA ILE A 90 2.19 11.03 -7.13
C ILE A 90 3.49 10.34 -7.57
N ALA A 91 3.39 9.44 -8.55
CA ALA A 91 4.51 8.61 -9.00
C ALA A 91 4.62 8.59 -10.51
N ALA A 92 5.80 8.25 -11.03
CA ALA A 92 6.00 8.05 -12.46
C ALA A 92 5.02 6.99 -13.00
N SER A 93 4.29 7.31 -14.07
CA SER A 93 3.27 6.42 -14.66
C SER A 93 3.85 5.13 -15.21
N ALA A 94 5.11 5.16 -15.66
CA ALA A 94 5.81 4.01 -16.23
C ALA A 94 6.30 3.01 -15.16
N SER A 95 6.48 3.44 -13.89
CA SER A 95 7.00 2.61 -12.81
C SER A 95 6.34 3.00 -11.49
N PRO A 96 5.05 2.72 -11.28
CA PRO A 96 4.35 3.05 -10.04
C PRO A 96 4.82 2.15 -8.88
N PRO A 97 4.83 2.65 -7.63
CA PRO A 97 4.99 1.81 -6.45
C PRO A 97 3.85 0.80 -6.31
N GLU A 98 4.09 -0.27 -5.58
CA GLU A 98 3.08 -1.29 -5.29
C GLU A 98 2.01 -0.72 -4.33
N VAL A 99 0.77 -1.24 -4.44
CA VAL A 99 -0.35 -0.88 -3.55
C VAL A 99 -0.86 -2.15 -2.87
N SER A 100 -0.88 -2.17 -1.54
CA SER A 100 -1.33 -3.34 -0.77
C SER A 100 -1.96 -2.95 0.57
N ASP A 101 -2.69 -3.88 1.16
CA ASP A 101 -3.29 -3.83 2.49
C ASP A 101 -2.72 -4.90 3.44
N GLN A 102 -1.77 -5.73 2.98
CA GLN A 102 -1.16 -6.79 3.78
C GLN A 102 0.34 -6.85 3.53
N PHE A 103 1.10 -6.88 4.61
CA PHE A 103 2.55 -6.74 4.56
C PHE A 103 3.26 -7.70 5.49
N ALA A 104 4.44 -8.14 5.07
CA ALA A 104 5.49 -8.59 5.95
C ALA A 104 6.30 -7.36 6.41
N ALA A 105 6.64 -7.29 7.69
CA ALA A 105 7.29 -6.13 8.27
C ALA A 105 8.18 -6.50 9.46
N HIS A 106 9.25 -5.75 9.63
CA HIS A 106 9.99 -5.72 10.87
C HIS A 106 9.37 -4.69 11.82
N LEU A 107 9.27 -5.02 13.09
CA LEU A 107 8.62 -4.20 14.10
C LEU A 107 9.48 -4.15 15.36
N LEU A 108 9.77 -2.95 15.87
CA LEU A 108 10.28 -2.69 17.20
C LEU A 108 9.13 -2.25 18.09
N TRP A 109 8.86 -3.02 19.14
CA TRP A 109 7.77 -2.70 20.08
C TRP A 109 8.29 -1.73 21.16
N LEU A 110 7.56 -0.63 21.36
CA LEU A 110 7.88 0.47 22.29
C LEU A 110 6.82 0.65 23.38
N GLY A 111 5.72 -0.13 23.32
CA GLY A 111 4.62 -0.03 24.27
C GLY A 111 4.95 -0.71 25.60
N GLU A 112 4.51 -0.13 26.72
CA GLU A 112 4.63 -0.74 28.05
C GLU A 112 3.78 -2.02 28.21
N HIS A 113 2.65 -2.09 27.49
CA HIS A 113 1.80 -3.27 27.45
C HIS A 113 2.24 -4.17 26.29
N GLN A 114 2.07 -5.48 26.48
CA GLN A 114 2.41 -6.46 25.46
C GLN A 114 1.63 -6.23 24.15
N LEU A 115 2.33 -6.37 23.02
CA LEU A 115 1.68 -6.52 21.73
C LEU A 115 1.01 -7.89 21.67
N LEU A 116 -0.30 -7.90 21.44
CA LEU A 116 -1.08 -9.09 21.13
C LEU A 116 -1.61 -9.02 19.70
N PRO A 117 -1.49 -10.09 18.89
CA PRO A 117 -2.08 -10.13 17.56
C PRO A 117 -3.58 -9.83 17.57
N GLY A 118 -4.06 -9.13 16.52
CA GLY A 118 -5.46 -8.78 16.35
C GLY A 118 -5.90 -7.47 17.02
N ARG A 119 -5.10 -6.88 17.91
CA ARG A 119 -5.42 -5.57 18.50
C ARG A 119 -5.34 -4.47 17.44
N PRO A 120 -6.34 -3.56 17.35
CA PRO A 120 -6.32 -2.47 16.37
C PRO A 120 -5.45 -1.29 16.80
N TYR A 121 -4.65 -0.78 15.87
CA TYR A 121 -3.80 0.40 15.98
C TYR A 121 -4.09 1.37 14.84
N TRP A 122 -3.54 2.58 14.89
CA TRP A 122 -3.32 3.42 13.73
C TRP A 122 -1.90 3.16 13.22
N LEU A 123 -1.77 2.89 11.92
CA LEU A 123 -0.48 2.90 11.24
C LEU A 123 -0.32 4.24 10.54
N LYS A 124 0.80 4.91 10.78
CA LYS A 124 1.15 6.15 10.11
C LYS A 124 2.40 5.94 9.27
N ILE A 125 2.27 6.19 7.97
CA ILE A 125 3.35 6.17 6.97
C ILE A 125 3.35 7.50 6.24
N GLY A 126 4.45 8.26 6.34
CA GLY A 126 4.49 9.62 5.82
C GLY A 126 3.32 10.48 6.34
N ALA A 127 2.51 11.01 5.41
CA ALA A 127 1.33 11.82 5.74
C ALA A 127 0.02 11.01 5.87
N ARG A 128 0.04 9.70 5.54
CA ARG A 128 -1.14 8.83 5.57
C ARG A 128 -1.28 8.14 6.92
N THR A 129 -2.52 8.04 7.40
CA THR A 129 -2.85 7.26 8.60
C THR A 129 -4.02 6.33 8.26
N VAL A 130 -3.87 5.03 8.56
CA VAL A 130 -4.87 3.99 8.30
C VAL A 130 -5.00 3.10 9.53
N GLY A 131 -6.13 2.40 9.66
CA GLY A 131 -6.27 1.37 10.68
C GLY A 131 -5.42 0.15 10.35
N ALA A 132 -4.78 -0.42 11.35
CA ALA A 132 -3.89 -1.56 11.21
C ALA A 132 -4.02 -2.55 12.36
N SER A 133 -3.66 -3.80 12.10
CA SER A 133 -3.46 -4.82 13.13
C SER A 133 -2.27 -5.70 12.77
N VAL A 134 -1.53 -6.14 13.78
CA VAL A 134 -0.57 -7.24 13.63
C VAL A 134 -1.38 -8.54 13.62
N THR A 135 -1.40 -9.25 12.50
CA THR A 135 -2.17 -10.48 12.37
C THR A 135 -1.42 -11.70 12.90
N GLU A 136 -0.09 -11.68 12.76
CA GLU A 136 0.78 -12.77 13.18
C GLU A 136 2.16 -12.24 13.51
N ILE A 137 2.74 -12.74 14.60
CA ILE A 137 4.16 -12.62 14.90
C ILE A 137 4.84 -13.89 14.40
N LYS A 138 5.67 -13.78 13.38
CA LYS A 138 6.39 -14.92 12.79
C LYS A 138 7.46 -15.44 13.75
N HIS A 139 8.31 -14.54 14.18
CA HIS A 139 9.37 -14.76 15.17
C HIS A 139 9.78 -13.42 15.77
N LYS A 140 10.32 -13.44 16.95
CA LYS A 140 11.12 -12.32 17.48
C LYS A 140 12.60 -12.55 17.23
N VAL A 141 13.34 -11.47 17.14
CA VAL A 141 14.78 -11.49 16.90
C VAL A 141 15.50 -11.13 18.18
N ASP A 142 16.37 -12.00 18.66
CA ASP A 142 17.31 -11.64 19.74
C ASP A 142 18.34 -10.65 19.18
N VAL A 143 18.37 -9.43 19.71
CA VAL A 143 19.25 -8.36 19.21
C VAL A 143 20.73 -8.63 19.42
N ASN A 144 21.11 -9.53 20.34
CA ASN A 144 22.49 -9.87 20.66
C ASN A 144 22.97 -11.02 19.78
N THR A 145 22.18 -12.10 19.66
CA THR A 145 22.56 -13.33 18.93
C THR A 145 22.06 -13.34 17.49
N GLN A 146 21.08 -12.49 17.16
CA GLN A 146 20.33 -12.47 15.89
C GLN A 146 19.56 -13.77 15.62
N GLU A 147 19.30 -14.56 16.65
CA GLU A 147 18.51 -15.77 16.55
C GLU A 147 17.03 -15.48 16.45
N GLU A 148 16.33 -16.25 15.62
CA GLU A 148 14.89 -16.21 15.48
C GLU A 148 14.22 -17.06 16.56
N LEU A 149 13.41 -16.43 17.40
CA LEU A 149 12.73 -17.09 18.52
C LEU A 149 11.22 -17.08 18.32
N ALA A 150 10.57 -18.22 18.55
CA ALA A 150 9.11 -18.28 18.51
C ALA A 150 8.49 -17.36 19.58
N ALA A 151 7.51 -16.53 19.18
CA ALA A 151 6.82 -15.63 20.08
C ALA A 151 5.34 -15.51 19.74
N LYS A 152 4.50 -15.37 20.78
CA LYS A 152 3.06 -15.10 20.63
C LYS A 152 2.68 -13.68 20.98
N HIS A 153 3.57 -12.93 21.60
CA HIS A 153 3.45 -11.54 22.00
C HIS A 153 4.84 -10.88 21.97
N LEU A 154 4.85 -9.55 22.01
CA LEU A 154 6.09 -8.77 22.17
C LEU A 154 5.99 -7.93 23.44
N GLU A 155 7.12 -7.85 24.12
CA GLU A 155 7.37 -6.97 25.25
C GLU A 155 8.15 -5.72 24.82
N LEU A 156 8.25 -4.75 25.73
CA LEU A 156 8.98 -3.51 25.49
C LEU A 156 10.40 -3.79 24.99
N ASN A 157 10.80 -3.08 23.91
CA ASN A 157 12.10 -3.17 23.24
C ASN A 157 12.38 -4.51 22.51
N GLU A 158 11.38 -5.33 22.31
CA GLU A 158 11.53 -6.52 21.48
C GLU A 158 11.35 -6.19 19.99
N VAL A 159 12.18 -6.83 19.17
CA VAL A 159 12.13 -6.76 17.70
C VAL A 159 11.53 -8.04 17.16
N ALA A 160 10.65 -7.94 16.17
CA ALA A 160 10.03 -9.10 15.56
C ALA A 160 9.78 -8.90 14.06
N TYR A 161 9.64 -10.02 13.38
CA TYR A 161 9.11 -10.11 12.02
C TYR A 161 7.65 -10.50 12.08
N CYS A 162 6.78 -9.68 11.49
CA CYS A 162 5.34 -9.77 11.67
C CYS A 162 4.59 -9.65 10.34
N ASN A 163 3.37 -10.18 10.31
CA ASN A 163 2.39 -9.88 9.30
C ASN A 163 1.46 -8.76 9.77
N LEU A 164 1.23 -7.77 8.91
CA LEU A 164 0.32 -6.66 9.13
C LEU A 164 -0.87 -6.75 8.19
N HIS A 165 -2.05 -6.35 8.67
CA HIS A 165 -3.24 -6.08 7.86
C HIS A 165 -3.72 -4.66 8.10
N LEU A 166 -4.03 -3.95 7.01
CA LEU A 166 -4.56 -2.58 7.03
C LEU A 166 -6.03 -2.59 6.59
N ASP A 167 -6.80 -1.61 7.06
CA ASP A 167 -8.20 -1.43 6.68
C ASP A 167 -8.37 -0.77 5.29
N GLN A 168 -7.28 -0.19 4.76
CA GLN A 168 -7.22 0.42 3.43
C GLN A 168 -5.88 0.12 2.77
N PRO A 169 -5.86 -0.08 1.44
CA PRO A 169 -4.61 -0.24 0.72
C PRO A 169 -3.80 1.06 0.72
N ILE A 170 -2.50 0.93 0.81
CA ILE A 170 -1.54 2.04 0.75
C ILE A 170 -0.51 1.82 -0.35
N PRO A 171 -0.06 2.89 -1.03
CA PRO A 171 1.14 2.83 -1.87
C PRO A 171 2.38 2.69 -0.96
N PHE A 172 3.28 1.79 -1.33
CA PHE A 172 4.49 1.53 -0.56
C PHE A 172 5.64 1.06 -1.44
N GLU A 173 6.84 1.15 -0.92
CA GLU A 173 8.05 0.45 -1.40
C GLU A 173 8.72 -0.23 -0.21
N SER A 174 9.54 -1.24 -0.45
CA SER A 174 10.30 -1.84 0.64
C SER A 174 11.18 -0.78 1.31
N TYR A 175 11.39 -0.91 2.61
CA TYR A 175 12.27 0.03 3.32
C TYR A 175 13.71 0.03 2.76
N ALA A 176 14.14 -1.11 2.21
CA ALA A 176 15.45 -1.23 1.57
C ALA A 176 15.56 -0.36 0.30
N ASP A 177 14.45 -0.21 -0.44
CA ASP A 177 14.40 0.55 -1.68
C ASP A 177 14.06 2.04 -1.43
N ASN A 178 13.13 2.32 -0.51
CA ASN A 178 12.68 3.68 -0.21
C ASN A 178 12.29 3.84 1.26
N HIS A 179 13.13 4.50 2.05
CA HIS A 179 12.88 4.71 3.47
C HIS A 179 11.59 5.49 3.75
N ALA A 180 11.24 6.47 2.91
CA ALA A 180 10.06 7.32 3.13
C ALA A 180 8.74 6.60 2.87
N LEU A 181 8.72 5.63 1.92
CA LEU A 181 7.56 4.83 1.58
C LEU A 181 7.55 3.45 2.24
N GLY A 182 8.62 3.10 2.99
CA GLY A 182 8.76 1.82 3.67
C GLY A 182 8.80 1.89 5.20
N ALA A 183 8.95 3.09 5.80
CA ALA A 183 8.97 3.26 7.26
C ALA A 183 7.62 3.67 7.81
N PHE A 184 7.20 3.10 8.94
CA PHE A 184 5.94 3.43 9.60
C PHE A 184 6.07 3.43 11.12
N ILE A 185 5.05 4.01 11.78
CA ILE A 185 4.83 3.86 13.22
C ILE A 185 3.44 3.30 13.49
N LEU A 186 3.31 2.57 14.61
CA LEU A 186 2.00 2.21 15.16
C LEU A 186 1.67 3.12 16.34
N ILE A 187 0.41 3.57 16.37
CA ILE A 187 -0.12 4.47 17.38
C ILE A 187 -1.30 3.76 18.05
N ASP A 188 -1.30 3.71 19.37
CA ASP A 188 -2.41 3.17 20.14
C ASP A 188 -3.65 4.08 19.99
N ARG A 189 -4.81 3.48 19.70
CA ARG A 189 -6.04 4.23 19.42
C ARG A 189 -6.67 4.92 20.62
N GLN A 190 -6.32 4.51 21.82
CA GLN A 190 -6.90 5.05 23.06
C GLN A 190 -6.00 6.15 23.64
N SER A 191 -4.72 5.87 23.80
CA SER A 191 -3.75 6.78 24.40
C SER A 191 -3.15 7.77 23.40
N ASN A 192 -3.24 7.52 22.10
CA ASN A 192 -2.53 8.22 21.03
C ASN A 192 -0.99 8.16 21.17
N ALA A 193 -0.48 7.26 21.99
CA ALA A 193 0.97 7.04 22.12
C ALA A 193 1.50 6.24 20.94
N THR A 194 2.71 6.57 20.50
CA THR A 194 3.47 5.72 19.57
C THR A 194 3.93 4.48 20.31
N VAL A 195 3.47 3.31 19.87
CA VAL A 195 3.73 2.01 20.52
C VAL A 195 4.62 1.09 19.72
N ALA A 196 4.91 1.43 18.47
CA ALA A 196 5.90 0.72 17.67
C ALA A 196 6.47 1.58 16.54
N ALA A 197 7.66 1.24 16.11
CA ALA A 197 8.26 1.66 14.85
C ALA A 197 8.52 0.42 14.01
N GLY A 198 8.39 0.53 12.68
CA GLY A 198 8.61 -0.62 11.80
C GLY A 198 8.98 -0.25 10.39
N THR A 199 9.38 -1.27 9.65
CA THR A 199 9.75 -1.19 8.24
C THR A 199 9.02 -2.24 7.43
N LEU A 200 8.44 -1.84 6.31
CA LEU A 200 7.78 -2.73 5.36
C LEU A 200 8.83 -3.47 4.54
N ASP A 201 8.63 -4.76 4.34
CA ASP A 201 9.50 -5.60 3.55
C ASP A 201 8.85 -5.88 2.18
N PHE A 202 7.74 -6.60 2.15
CA PHE A 202 6.98 -6.87 0.92
C PHE A 202 5.48 -7.04 1.21
N ALA A 203 4.67 -6.95 0.14
CA ALA A 203 3.24 -7.23 0.22
C ALA A 203 2.97 -8.74 0.26
N LEU A 204 2.14 -9.18 1.21
CA LEU A 204 1.76 -10.60 1.34
C LEU A 204 0.75 -11.04 0.27
N ARG A 205 -0.06 -10.09 -0.24
CA ARG A 205 -0.94 -10.31 -1.39
C ARG A 205 -0.47 -9.43 -2.53
N ARG A 206 0.03 -10.02 -3.58
CA ARG A 206 0.26 -9.33 -4.84
C ARG A 206 -1.10 -9.16 -5.53
N ALA A 207 -1.80 -8.06 -5.24
CA ALA A 207 -3.05 -7.71 -5.90
C ALA A 207 -2.91 -7.57 -7.42
N GLY A 208 -1.68 -7.43 -7.93
CA GLY A 208 -1.36 -7.22 -9.35
C GLY A 208 -1.08 -8.48 -10.18
N ASN A 209 -1.04 -9.69 -9.60
CA ASN A 209 -0.68 -10.91 -10.32
C ASN A 209 -1.88 -11.71 -10.86
N ILE A 210 -3.06 -11.12 -10.95
CA ILE A 210 -4.09 -11.64 -11.86
C ILE A 210 -3.79 -11.08 -13.25
N HIS A 211 -2.67 -11.48 -13.82
CA HIS A 211 -2.53 -11.45 -15.26
C HIS A 211 -3.49 -12.51 -15.80
N TRP A 212 -4.49 -12.08 -16.57
CA TRP A 212 -5.22 -12.99 -17.43
C TRP A 212 -4.19 -13.69 -18.30
N GLN A 213 -3.80 -14.92 -17.90
CA GLN A 213 -3.07 -15.78 -18.81
C GLN A 213 -3.99 -16.01 -20.02
N HIS A 214 -3.54 -15.60 -21.17
CA HIS A 214 -4.13 -16.01 -22.44
C HIS A 214 -3.96 -17.53 -22.51
N VAL A 215 -5.02 -18.25 -22.15
CA VAL A 215 -5.05 -19.71 -22.28
C VAL A 215 -5.48 -19.97 -23.72
N ASP A 216 -4.65 -20.70 -24.48
CA ASP A 216 -4.95 -21.08 -25.87
C ASP A 216 -6.28 -21.86 -25.99
N VAL A 217 -6.74 -22.46 -24.91
CA VAL A 217 -8.05 -23.11 -24.78
C VAL A 217 -8.96 -22.27 -23.88
N ASP A 218 -9.75 -21.42 -24.48
CA ASP A 218 -10.70 -20.54 -23.79
C ASP A 218 -11.97 -21.28 -23.32
N LYS A 219 -12.84 -20.56 -22.61
CA LYS A 219 -14.13 -21.09 -22.13
C LYS A 219 -15.02 -21.60 -23.28
N THR A 220 -14.96 -20.93 -24.44
CA THR A 220 -15.76 -21.23 -25.62
C THR A 220 -15.28 -22.53 -26.28
N ALA A 221 -13.96 -22.71 -26.39
CA ALA A 221 -13.37 -23.93 -26.89
C ALA A 221 -13.71 -25.14 -26.01
N ARG A 222 -13.63 -25.00 -24.68
CA ARG A 222 -14.04 -26.06 -23.72
C ARG A 222 -15.53 -26.39 -23.79
N ALA A 223 -16.39 -25.37 -23.92
CA ALA A 223 -17.83 -25.55 -24.08
C ALA A 223 -18.19 -26.31 -25.36
N ARG A 224 -17.50 -26.01 -26.46
CA ARG A 224 -17.69 -26.68 -27.76
C ARG A 224 -17.34 -28.16 -27.69
N ILE A 225 -16.21 -28.52 -27.08
CA ILE A 225 -15.76 -29.90 -26.93
C ILE A 225 -16.73 -30.72 -26.06
N LYS A 226 -17.27 -30.11 -25.01
CA LYS A 226 -18.16 -30.80 -24.05
C LYS A 226 -19.66 -30.66 -24.41
N HIS A 227 -20.01 -29.94 -25.46
CA HIS A 227 -21.41 -29.60 -25.84
C HIS A 227 -22.21 -29.01 -24.66
N GLN A 228 -21.56 -28.22 -23.80
CA GLN A 228 -22.13 -27.65 -22.57
C GLN A 228 -21.97 -26.12 -22.58
N GLN A 229 -22.95 -25.42 -21.97
CA GLN A 229 -22.85 -23.99 -21.68
C GLN A 229 -22.47 -23.82 -20.20
N PRO A 230 -21.21 -23.51 -19.88
CA PRO A 230 -20.80 -23.32 -18.49
C PRO A 230 -21.47 -22.08 -17.89
N ARG A 231 -22.16 -22.28 -16.76
CA ARG A 231 -22.82 -21.22 -15.97
C ARG A 231 -22.30 -21.25 -14.56
N CYS A 232 -22.14 -20.09 -13.95
CA CYS A 232 -21.87 -19.96 -12.52
C CYS A 232 -23.18 -19.56 -11.83
N VAL A 233 -23.64 -20.39 -10.89
CA VAL A 233 -24.82 -20.09 -10.07
C VAL A 233 -24.33 -19.73 -8.68
N TRP A 234 -24.60 -18.49 -8.25
CA TRP A 234 -24.16 -17.98 -6.96
C TRP A 234 -25.34 -17.97 -5.97
N PHE A 235 -25.23 -18.77 -4.88
CA PHE A 235 -26.23 -18.81 -3.82
C PHE A 235 -25.86 -17.85 -2.69
N THR A 236 -26.71 -16.87 -2.39
CA THR A 236 -26.56 -15.93 -1.28
C THR A 236 -27.64 -16.13 -0.22
N GLY A 237 -27.40 -15.70 0.99
CA GLY A 237 -28.35 -15.78 2.11
C GLY A 237 -27.68 -16.00 3.46
N LEU A 238 -28.44 -15.87 4.54
CA LEU A 238 -27.99 -16.05 5.91
C LEU A 238 -27.48 -17.48 6.20
N SER A 239 -26.67 -17.64 7.23
CA SER A 239 -26.25 -18.97 7.71
C SER A 239 -27.49 -19.78 8.08
N GLY A 240 -27.52 -21.07 7.72
CA GLY A 240 -28.66 -21.93 7.97
C GLY A 240 -29.85 -21.80 6.97
N SER A 241 -29.82 -20.92 5.96
CA SER A 241 -30.90 -20.72 5.00
C SER A 241 -31.07 -21.82 3.93
N GLY A 242 -30.39 -22.95 4.07
CA GLY A 242 -30.54 -24.09 3.16
C GLY A 242 -29.77 -23.99 1.83
N LYS A 243 -28.86 -23.03 1.67
CA LYS A 243 -28.08 -22.81 0.43
C LYS A 243 -27.40 -24.09 -0.09
N SER A 244 -26.70 -24.78 0.77
CA SER A 244 -25.98 -26.01 0.42
C SER A 244 -26.93 -27.14 0.00
N THR A 245 -28.09 -27.24 0.63
CA THR A 245 -29.13 -28.24 0.29
C THR A 245 -29.70 -27.96 -1.09
N ILE A 246 -30.04 -26.68 -1.39
CA ILE A 246 -30.53 -26.25 -2.70
C ILE A 246 -29.48 -26.43 -3.78
N ALA A 247 -28.21 -26.07 -3.51
CA ALA A 247 -27.11 -26.24 -4.45
C ALA A 247 -26.95 -27.71 -4.85
N ASN A 248 -26.96 -28.64 -3.87
CA ASN A 248 -26.87 -30.07 -4.11
C ASN A 248 -28.05 -30.62 -4.90
N LEU A 249 -29.28 -30.11 -4.66
CA LEU A 249 -30.45 -30.51 -5.44
C LEU A 249 -30.39 -30.01 -6.89
N VAL A 250 -29.91 -28.80 -7.11
CA VAL A 250 -29.70 -28.23 -8.46
C VAL A 250 -28.64 -29.04 -9.20
N GLU A 251 -27.53 -29.35 -8.57
CA GLU A 251 -26.44 -30.15 -9.15
C GLU A 251 -26.96 -31.56 -9.59
N LYS A 252 -27.71 -32.24 -8.73
CA LYS A 252 -28.34 -33.52 -9.07
C LYS A 252 -29.32 -33.48 -10.24
N LYS A 253 -29.99 -32.32 -10.46
CA LYS A 253 -30.91 -32.16 -11.60
C LYS A 253 -30.19 -31.80 -12.91
N LEU A 254 -29.00 -31.27 -12.82
CA LEU A 254 -28.18 -30.88 -13.97
C LEU A 254 -27.26 -32.01 -14.46
N LEU A 255 -27.09 -33.06 -13.68
CA LEU A 255 -26.35 -34.26 -14.00
C LEU A 255 -27.24 -35.22 -14.80
#